data_91c8893d06113e4f6da9b15c437d2c77
#
_entry.id   91c8893d06113e4f6da9b15c437d2c77
#
_cell.length_a   1.000
_cell.length_b   1.000
_cell.length_c   1.000
_cell.angle_alpha   90.00
_cell.angle_beta   90.00
_cell.angle_gamma   90.00
#
_symmetry.space_group_name_H-M   'P 1'
#
loop_
_entity.id
_entity.type
_entity.pdbx_description
1 polymer ?
#
loop_
_entity_poly.entity_id
_entity_poly.type
_entity_poly.pdbx_seq_one_letter_code
_entity_poly.pdbx_strand_id
1 'polypeptide(L)'
;MKSAYQYLIEILYLVGESRSKLPALVLLFLFSSILDLLGLGLIAPYVSLIMNFENQNTDWIGNKIIALGLPMEQEFILIWLGVLLITVFLFKALTALYINHTIIVFSNMQEVRLKSYLMQTYQHLPYTEYIKRNSAEYVNAIIGHTISFRGALEMGLKTLSDGIIAIAIFSLLALTNGIALSLLVIILGVLVFGYDRVFRSRIKEYGRQSHHYATRLVQGVNEGIEGFKEIRILGREKYFYDLIKHNAERWTQNQGKTSIISSSPRYFLEFVLITFIVMLVITAYLFGNNLKALVPTIGFIGMAALRLLPVIHGLSNSLVHLRHNRFAVGWLYTDLIKLKESPKSVWKSSNNSTNGEFHELVLDGIQYFYPESKMPALDQISLRIQEGETVGFIGPSGAGKTTLVYLILGLLKPSKGSLLYNGEELKGSLSGWQ
;
A
#
# COMPACT_ATOMS: atom_id res chain seq x y z
N MET A 1 -10.43 -8.70 -14.93
CA MET A 1 -9.30 -7.95 -15.50
C MET A 1 -9.44 -6.44 -15.36
N LYS A 2 -10.57 -5.80 -15.72
CA LYS A 2 -10.77 -4.33 -15.60
C LYS A 2 -10.47 -3.78 -14.18
N SER A 3 -10.81 -4.50 -13.12
CA SER A 3 -10.59 -4.09 -11.73
C SER A 3 -9.11 -4.10 -11.28
N ALA A 4 -8.28 -5.03 -11.78
CA ALA A 4 -6.85 -5.10 -11.43
C ALA A 4 -6.04 -4.03 -12.17
N TYR A 5 -6.32 -3.82 -13.44
CA TYR A 5 -5.71 -2.76 -14.24
C TYR A 5 -6.01 -1.37 -13.67
N GLN A 6 -7.28 -1.14 -13.29
CA GLN A 6 -7.67 0.12 -12.64
C GLN A 6 -6.91 0.34 -11.33
N TYR A 7 -6.74 -0.72 -10.52
CA TYR A 7 -5.98 -0.61 -9.26
C TYR A 7 -4.52 -0.23 -9.48
N LEU A 8 -3.90 -0.79 -10.50
CA LEU A 8 -2.53 -0.44 -10.86
C LEU A 8 -2.43 1.03 -11.30
N ILE A 9 -3.39 1.52 -12.08
CA ILE A 9 -3.45 2.95 -12.45
C ILE A 9 -3.57 3.84 -11.22
N GLU A 10 -4.43 3.48 -10.27
CA GLU A 10 -4.62 4.24 -9.02
C GLU A 10 -3.32 4.28 -8.20
N ILE A 11 -2.63 3.15 -8.04
CA ILE A 11 -1.32 3.11 -7.36
C ILE A 11 -0.29 3.97 -8.10
N LEU A 12 -0.18 3.83 -9.42
CA LEU A 12 0.76 4.62 -10.22
C LEU A 12 0.46 6.12 -10.16
N TYR A 13 -0.82 6.50 -10.12
CA TYR A 13 -1.21 7.89 -9.95
C TYR A 13 -0.74 8.44 -8.60
N LEU A 14 -0.94 7.69 -7.51
CA LEU A 14 -0.51 8.07 -6.16
C LEU A 14 1.02 8.13 -6.02
N VAL A 15 1.77 7.28 -6.74
CA VAL A 15 3.24 7.33 -6.81
C VAL A 15 3.71 8.61 -7.53
N GLY A 16 2.94 9.16 -8.47
CA GLY A 16 3.23 10.43 -9.15
C GLY A 16 4.57 10.43 -9.89
N GLU A 17 5.39 11.48 -9.73
CA GLU A 17 6.67 11.66 -10.44
C GLU A 17 7.69 10.57 -10.12
N SER A 18 7.64 9.98 -8.92
CA SER A 18 8.56 8.90 -8.52
C SER A 18 8.39 7.61 -9.32
N ARG A 19 7.37 7.50 -10.19
CA ARG A 19 7.20 6.35 -11.11
C ARG A 19 8.37 6.18 -12.08
N SER A 20 9.14 7.23 -12.35
CA SER A 20 10.37 7.16 -13.14
C SER A 20 11.44 6.23 -12.55
N LYS A 21 11.39 5.92 -11.25
CA LYS A 21 12.29 4.98 -10.57
C LYS A 21 11.87 3.52 -10.70
N LEU A 22 10.62 3.23 -11.08
CA LEU A 22 10.08 1.86 -11.19
C LEU A 22 10.83 1.00 -12.22
N PRO A 23 11.23 1.48 -13.41
CA PRO A 23 12.00 0.68 -14.35
C PRO A 23 13.34 0.19 -13.78
N ALA A 24 14.04 1.02 -13.00
CA ALA A 24 15.29 0.62 -12.34
C ALA A 24 15.06 -0.51 -11.31
N LEU A 25 13.93 -0.48 -10.58
CA LEU A 25 13.55 -1.58 -9.69
C LEU A 25 13.27 -2.88 -10.46
N VAL A 26 12.58 -2.79 -11.61
CA VAL A 26 12.31 -3.96 -12.45
C VAL A 26 13.61 -4.57 -12.99
N LEU A 27 14.57 -3.76 -13.43
CA LEU A 27 15.89 -4.24 -13.83
C LEU A 27 16.61 -4.96 -12.70
N LEU A 28 16.54 -4.44 -11.48
CA LEU A 28 17.10 -5.07 -10.30
C LEU A 28 16.44 -6.41 -9.98
N PHE A 29 15.12 -6.55 -10.17
CA PHE A 29 14.38 -7.80 -10.01
C PHE A 29 14.80 -8.84 -11.07
N LEU A 30 14.97 -8.42 -12.32
CA LEU A 30 15.48 -9.27 -13.39
C LEU A 30 16.91 -9.77 -13.09
N PHE A 31 17.77 -8.89 -12.60
CA PHE A 31 19.12 -9.28 -12.19
C PHE A 31 19.10 -10.34 -11.07
N SER A 32 18.24 -10.14 -10.06
CA SER A 32 18.07 -11.13 -8.99
C SER A 32 17.57 -12.48 -9.53
N SER A 33 16.65 -12.47 -10.48
CA SER A 33 16.12 -13.71 -11.06
C SER A 33 17.18 -14.49 -11.84
N ILE A 34 18.13 -13.81 -12.49
CA ILE A 34 19.28 -14.45 -13.13
C ILE A 34 20.18 -15.15 -12.10
N LEU A 35 20.45 -14.49 -10.96
CA LEU A 35 21.21 -15.11 -9.87
C LEU A 35 20.50 -16.33 -9.28
N ASP A 36 19.16 -16.29 -9.20
CA ASP A 36 18.34 -17.43 -8.79
C ASP A 36 18.47 -18.60 -9.77
N LEU A 37 18.42 -18.35 -11.07
CA LEU A 37 18.59 -19.36 -12.12
C LEU A 37 20.00 -19.97 -12.11
N LEU A 38 21.03 -19.12 -11.98
CA LEU A 38 22.42 -19.59 -11.88
C LEU A 38 22.64 -20.47 -10.65
N GLY A 39 22.12 -20.06 -9.48
CA GLY A 39 22.20 -20.84 -8.26
C GLY A 39 21.53 -22.21 -8.39
N LEU A 40 20.30 -22.26 -8.94
CA LEU A 40 19.61 -23.54 -9.18
C LEU A 40 20.30 -24.40 -10.25
N GLY A 41 20.77 -23.76 -11.33
CA GLY A 41 21.46 -24.44 -12.42
C GLY A 41 22.78 -25.10 -12.00
N LEU A 42 23.48 -24.56 -11.00
CA LEU A 42 24.73 -25.09 -10.47
C LEU A 42 24.55 -26.25 -9.48
N ILE A 43 23.37 -26.35 -8.82
CA ILE A 43 23.12 -27.43 -7.84
C ILE A 43 23.06 -28.79 -8.51
N ALA A 44 22.39 -28.93 -9.64
CA ALA A 44 22.25 -30.22 -10.33
C ALA A 44 23.58 -30.80 -10.78
N PRO A 45 24.49 -30.07 -11.47
CA PRO A 45 25.85 -30.53 -11.77
C PRO A 45 26.66 -30.89 -10.53
N TYR A 46 26.57 -30.08 -9.45
CA TYR A 46 27.29 -30.36 -8.21
C TYR A 46 26.85 -31.68 -7.57
N VAL A 47 25.56 -31.95 -7.49
CA VAL A 47 25.01 -33.20 -6.94
C VAL A 47 25.37 -34.39 -7.86
N SER A 48 25.28 -34.22 -9.19
CA SER A 48 25.63 -35.29 -10.13
C SER A 48 27.09 -35.70 -10.05
N LEU A 49 28.02 -34.76 -9.83
CA LEU A 49 29.44 -35.06 -9.60
C LEU A 49 29.68 -35.86 -8.31
N ILE A 50 28.92 -35.60 -7.25
CA ILE A 50 28.99 -36.36 -6.00
C ILE A 50 28.47 -37.78 -6.20
N MET A 51 27.36 -37.97 -6.93
CA MET A 51 26.72 -39.28 -7.11
C MET A 51 27.47 -40.18 -8.09
N ASN A 52 28.17 -39.61 -9.06
CA ASN A 52 28.90 -40.36 -10.09
C ASN A 52 30.40 -40.48 -9.79
N PHE A 53 30.82 -40.36 -8.52
CA PHE A 53 32.23 -40.40 -8.09
C PHE A 53 32.94 -41.71 -8.48
N GLU A 54 32.16 -42.82 -8.70
CA GLU A 54 32.70 -44.12 -9.09
C GLU A 54 32.64 -44.45 -10.59
N ASN A 55 31.86 -43.71 -11.38
CA ASN A 55 31.66 -43.99 -12.79
C ASN A 55 32.37 -42.95 -13.67
N GLN A 56 33.48 -43.36 -14.32
CA GLN A 56 34.30 -42.54 -15.24
C GLN A 56 33.63 -42.13 -16.58
N ASN A 57 32.31 -42.17 -16.70
CA ASN A 57 31.65 -41.69 -17.91
C ASN A 57 31.56 -40.15 -17.86
N THR A 58 32.47 -39.53 -18.59
CA THR A 58 32.55 -38.08 -18.84
C THR A 58 31.29 -37.59 -19.53
N ASP A 59 30.32 -37.17 -18.73
CA ASP A 59 29.14 -36.47 -19.18
C ASP A 59 29.51 -35.09 -19.77
N TRP A 60 28.55 -34.47 -20.47
CA TRP A 60 28.63 -33.19 -21.13
C TRP A 60 29.39 -32.08 -20.35
N ILE A 61 29.44 -32.15 -19.01
CA ILE A 61 30.18 -31.23 -18.13
C ILE A 61 31.69 -31.48 -18.22
N GLY A 62 32.14 -32.75 -18.22
CA GLY A 62 33.54 -33.11 -18.36
C GLY A 62 34.15 -32.60 -19.67
N ASN A 63 33.41 -32.74 -20.78
CA ASN A 63 33.84 -32.23 -22.08
C ASN A 63 33.99 -30.71 -22.16
N LYS A 64 33.13 -29.93 -21.43
CA LYS A 64 33.28 -28.48 -21.34
C LYS A 64 34.43 -28.03 -20.44
N ILE A 65 34.70 -28.75 -19.36
CA ILE A 65 35.81 -28.46 -18.44
C ILE A 65 37.15 -28.71 -19.12
N ILE A 66 37.25 -29.79 -19.92
CA ILE A 66 38.42 -30.06 -20.76
C ILE A 66 38.66 -28.92 -21.76
N ALA A 67 37.59 -28.38 -22.36
CA ALA A 67 37.67 -27.27 -23.29
C ALA A 67 38.12 -25.95 -22.63
N LEU A 68 37.99 -25.82 -21.30
CA LEU A 68 38.45 -24.69 -20.50
C LEU A 68 39.90 -24.86 -19.97
N GLY A 69 40.57 -25.98 -20.23
CA GLY A 69 41.98 -26.23 -19.85
C GLY A 69 42.20 -26.40 -18.34
N LEU A 70 41.16 -26.77 -17.57
CA LEU A 70 41.30 -27.01 -16.14
C LEU A 70 41.79 -28.44 -15.83
N PRO A 71 42.58 -28.65 -14.76
CA PRO A 71 43.09 -29.99 -14.41
C PRO A 71 41.96 -30.96 -14.11
N MET A 72 42.08 -32.19 -14.59
CA MET A 72 41.06 -33.24 -14.62
C MET A 72 40.86 -33.97 -13.28
N GLU A 73 41.44 -33.51 -12.17
CA GLU A 73 41.19 -34.14 -10.87
C GLU A 73 39.78 -33.81 -10.39
N GLN A 74 38.92 -34.82 -10.27
CA GLN A 74 37.52 -34.69 -9.87
C GLN A 74 37.37 -33.96 -8.55
N GLU A 75 38.27 -34.13 -7.61
CA GLU A 75 38.31 -33.45 -6.33
C GLU A 75 38.48 -31.94 -6.50
N PHE A 76 39.35 -31.50 -7.41
CA PHE A 76 39.56 -30.09 -7.69
C PHE A 76 38.31 -29.42 -8.30
N ILE A 77 37.67 -30.11 -9.23
CA ILE A 77 36.41 -29.63 -9.86
C ILE A 77 35.31 -29.50 -8.82
N LEU A 78 35.17 -30.48 -7.92
CA LEU A 78 34.15 -30.46 -6.86
C LEU A 78 34.36 -29.28 -5.89
N ILE A 79 35.62 -29.03 -5.48
CA ILE A 79 35.96 -27.91 -4.60
C ILE A 79 35.65 -26.58 -5.29
N TRP A 80 36.11 -26.39 -6.55
CA TRP A 80 35.86 -25.13 -7.29
C TRP A 80 34.37 -24.88 -7.56
N LEU A 81 33.63 -25.90 -7.94
CA LEU A 81 32.18 -25.80 -8.15
C LEU A 81 31.46 -25.49 -6.83
N GLY A 82 31.92 -26.08 -5.71
CA GLY A 82 31.42 -25.77 -4.38
C GLY A 82 31.67 -24.31 -3.97
N VAL A 83 32.90 -23.81 -4.18
CA VAL A 83 33.24 -22.40 -3.92
C VAL A 83 32.43 -21.46 -4.81
N LEU A 84 32.29 -21.78 -6.09
CA LEU A 84 31.45 -21.00 -7.02
C LEU A 84 30.00 -20.97 -6.55
N LEU A 85 29.46 -22.11 -6.13
CA LEU A 85 28.08 -22.21 -5.64
C LEU A 85 27.88 -21.37 -4.38
N ILE A 86 28.77 -21.44 -3.39
CA ILE A 86 28.74 -20.61 -2.19
C ILE A 86 28.79 -19.13 -2.56
N THR A 87 29.67 -18.75 -3.49
CA THR A 87 29.80 -17.35 -3.94
C THR A 87 28.52 -16.84 -4.60
N VAL A 88 27.94 -17.62 -5.52
CA VAL A 88 26.68 -17.26 -6.19
C VAL A 88 25.56 -17.10 -5.16
N PHE A 89 25.42 -18.01 -4.19
CA PHE A 89 24.41 -17.92 -3.14
C PHE A 89 24.65 -16.75 -2.21
N LEU A 90 25.86 -16.37 -1.90
CA LEU A 90 26.21 -15.18 -1.13
C LEU A 90 25.78 -13.91 -1.87
N PHE A 91 26.18 -13.76 -3.15
CA PHE A 91 25.77 -12.62 -3.97
C PHE A 91 24.25 -12.52 -4.10
N LYS A 92 23.57 -13.65 -4.28
CA LYS A 92 22.12 -13.72 -4.29
C LYS A 92 21.51 -13.24 -2.98
N ALA A 93 22.01 -13.69 -1.83
CA ALA A 93 21.51 -13.28 -0.52
C ALA A 93 21.66 -11.75 -0.32
N LEU A 94 22.83 -11.20 -0.67
CA LEU A 94 23.09 -9.77 -0.61
C LEU A 94 22.16 -8.97 -1.53
N THR A 95 21.96 -9.46 -2.77
CA THR A 95 21.05 -8.84 -3.73
C THR A 95 19.60 -8.86 -3.23
N ALA A 96 19.13 -9.97 -2.66
CA ALA A 96 17.80 -10.09 -2.10
C ALA A 96 17.58 -9.13 -0.92
N LEU A 97 18.58 -8.99 -0.04
CA LEU A 97 18.56 -8.01 1.05
C LEU A 97 18.48 -6.57 0.51
N TYR A 98 19.29 -6.26 -0.50
CA TYR A 98 19.30 -4.94 -1.13
C TYR A 98 17.97 -4.61 -1.80
N ILE A 99 17.36 -5.57 -2.50
CA ILE A 99 16.02 -5.42 -3.10
C ILE A 99 14.97 -5.13 -2.03
N ASN A 100 14.94 -5.96 -0.98
CA ASN A 100 13.97 -5.78 0.10
C ASN A 100 14.12 -4.41 0.78
N HIS A 101 15.37 -4.00 1.08
CA HIS A 101 15.66 -2.66 1.60
C HIS A 101 15.16 -1.57 0.66
N THR A 102 15.45 -1.68 -0.63
CA THR A 102 15.07 -0.67 -1.63
C THR A 102 13.55 -0.55 -1.76
N ILE A 103 12.82 -1.68 -1.77
CA ILE A 103 11.35 -1.69 -1.80
C ILE A 103 10.79 -0.98 -0.57
N ILE A 104 11.28 -1.29 0.64
CA ILE A 104 10.82 -0.70 1.89
C ILE A 104 11.10 0.81 1.91
N VAL A 105 12.33 1.22 1.61
CA VAL A 105 12.71 2.65 1.62
C VAL A 105 11.92 3.43 0.58
N PHE A 106 11.77 2.90 -0.64
CA PHE A 106 10.97 3.54 -1.68
C PHE A 106 9.51 3.71 -1.23
N SER A 107 8.89 2.67 -0.67
CA SER A 107 7.50 2.70 -0.22
C SER A 107 7.30 3.68 0.95
N ASN A 108 8.22 3.72 1.91
CA ASN A 108 8.20 4.66 3.02
C ASN A 108 8.33 6.13 2.55
N MET A 109 9.22 6.39 1.59
CA MET A 109 9.37 7.73 1.00
C MET A 109 8.07 8.19 0.30
N GLN A 110 7.36 7.27 -0.38
CA GLN A 110 6.07 7.60 -0.99
C GLN A 110 4.98 7.89 0.06
N GLU A 111 4.99 7.19 1.19
CA GLU A 111 4.09 7.47 2.31
C GLU A 111 4.33 8.88 2.87
N VAL A 112 5.59 9.24 3.16
CA VAL A 112 5.95 10.57 3.67
C VAL A 112 5.51 11.67 2.70
N ARG A 113 5.83 11.49 1.41
CA ARG A 113 5.43 12.45 0.37
C ARG A 113 3.93 12.64 0.33
N LEU A 114 3.16 11.55 0.38
CA LEU A 114 1.71 11.60 0.27
C LEU A 114 1.08 12.23 1.51
N LYS A 115 1.59 11.96 2.72
CA LYS A 115 1.17 12.61 3.97
C LYS A 115 1.34 14.12 3.90
N SER A 116 2.53 14.57 3.51
CA SER A 116 2.83 16.01 3.39
C SER A 116 1.96 16.67 2.33
N TYR A 117 1.79 16.01 1.16
CA TYR A 117 0.95 16.52 0.08
C TYR A 117 -0.53 16.63 0.48
N LEU A 118 -1.07 15.62 1.17
CA LEU A 118 -2.45 15.67 1.68
C LEU A 118 -2.63 16.79 2.69
N MET A 119 -1.73 16.94 3.66
CA MET A 119 -1.79 18.01 4.66
C MET A 119 -1.80 19.38 3.99
N GLN A 120 -0.86 19.62 3.07
CA GLN A 120 -0.80 20.85 2.31
C GLN A 120 -2.08 21.09 1.51
N THR A 121 -2.60 20.06 0.84
CA THR A 121 -3.81 20.18 0.03
C THR A 121 -5.04 20.47 0.88
N TYR A 122 -5.19 19.81 2.02
CA TYR A 122 -6.33 20.03 2.93
C TYR A 122 -6.30 21.43 3.56
N GLN A 123 -5.13 21.96 3.89
CA GLN A 123 -5.00 23.34 4.41
C GLN A 123 -5.35 24.40 3.36
N HIS A 124 -5.27 24.07 2.07
CA HIS A 124 -5.65 24.98 0.98
C HIS A 124 -7.11 24.79 0.50
N LEU A 125 -7.88 23.94 1.18
CA LEU A 125 -9.30 23.81 0.86
C LEU A 125 -10.09 25.08 1.23
N PRO A 126 -11.09 25.45 0.40
CA PRO A 126 -12.09 26.43 0.84
C PRO A 126 -12.75 25.94 2.13
N TYR A 127 -12.96 26.84 3.08
CA TYR A 127 -13.57 26.50 4.38
C TYR A 127 -14.92 25.79 4.22
N THR A 128 -15.72 26.19 3.23
CA THR A 128 -17.00 25.56 2.88
C THR A 128 -16.87 24.09 2.44
N GLU A 129 -15.74 23.68 1.87
CA GLU A 129 -15.47 22.29 1.54
C GLU A 129 -14.93 21.53 2.75
N TYR A 130 -14.10 22.20 3.56
CA TYR A 130 -13.53 21.61 4.77
C TYR A 130 -14.61 21.19 5.77
N ILE A 131 -15.62 22.04 6.03
CA ILE A 131 -16.69 21.76 7.01
C ILE A 131 -17.65 20.63 6.61
N LYS A 132 -17.63 20.19 5.34
CA LYS A 132 -18.46 19.08 4.86
C LYS A 132 -18.05 17.72 5.41
N ARG A 133 -16.85 17.61 5.99
CA ARG A 133 -16.29 16.36 6.51
C ARG A 133 -15.92 16.51 7.98
N ASN A 134 -15.97 15.36 8.69
CA ASN A 134 -15.46 15.28 10.04
C ASN A 134 -13.92 15.35 10.04
N SER A 135 -13.33 16.03 11.01
CA SER A 135 -11.86 16.11 11.19
C SER A 135 -11.21 14.74 11.26
N ALA A 136 -11.87 13.74 11.87
CA ALA A 136 -11.37 12.37 11.94
C ALA A 136 -11.19 11.70 10.55
N GLU A 137 -11.96 12.12 9.53
CA GLU A 137 -11.77 11.61 8.17
C GLU A 137 -10.47 12.12 7.57
N TYR A 138 -10.13 13.40 7.77
CA TYR A 138 -8.85 13.99 7.35
C TYR A 138 -7.67 13.34 8.07
N VAL A 139 -7.78 13.14 9.39
CA VAL A 139 -6.75 12.47 10.18
C VAL A 139 -6.55 11.04 9.69
N ASN A 140 -7.63 10.27 9.50
CA ASN A 140 -7.52 8.90 9.01
C ASN A 140 -7.02 8.84 7.56
N ALA A 141 -7.32 9.83 6.72
CA ALA A 141 -6.76 9.92 5.36
C ALA A 141 -5.23 10.09 5.41
N ILE A 142 -4.73 11.03 6.22
CA ILE A 142 -3.30 11.32 6.34
C ILE A 142 -2.55 10.18 7.04
N ILE A 143 -3.10 9.57 8.08
CA ILE A 143 -2.42 8.54 8.86
C ILE A 143 -2.77 7.14 8.35
N GLY A 144 -4.05 6.77 8.36
CA GLY A 144 -4.50 5.40 8.12
C GLY A 144 -4.42 4.98 6.64
N HIS A 145 -4.97 5.81 5.74
CA HIS A 145 -5.00 5.46 4.32
C HIS A 145 -3.63 5.53 3.66
N THR A 146 -2.73 6.43 4.09
CA THR A 146 -1.36 6.49 3.58
C THR A 146 -0.52 5.29 3.99
N ILE A 147 -0.68 4.78 5.23
CA ILE A 147 -0.05 3.53 5.68
C ILE A 147 -0.55 2.36 4.82
N SER A 148 -1.86 2.32 4.55
CA SER A 148 -2.44 1.28 3.68
C SER A 148 -1.95 1.37 2.23
N PHE A 149 -1.76 2.58 1.71
CA PHE A 149 -1.14 2.81 0.39
C PHE A 149 0.32 2.33 0.36
N ARG A 150 1.13 2.67 1.40
CA ARG A 150 2.49 2.14 1.53
C ARG A 150 2.52 0.62 1.49
N GLY A 151 1.67 -0.03 2.30
CA GLY A 151 1.55 -1.48 2.31
C GLY A 151 1.12 -2.06 0.96
N ALA A 152 0.20 -1.40 0.24
CA ALA A 152 -0.19 -1.81 -1.11
C ALA A 152 0.96 -1.68 -2.11
N LEU A 153 1.72 -0.59 -2.06
CA LEU A 153 2.88 -0.36 -2.93
C LEU A 153 3.99 -1.38 -2.66
N GLU A 154 4.34 -1.60 -1.39
CA GLU A 154 5.33 -2.59 -0.97
C GLU A 154 4.95 -4.00 -1.44
N MET A 155 3.71 -4.44 -1.20
CA MET A 155 3.23 -5.74 -1.63
C MET A 155 3.12 -5.85 -3.16
N GLY A 156 2.78 -4.76 -3.85
CA GLY A 156 2.77 -4.70 -5.30
C GLY A 156 4.16 -4.90 -5.91
N LEU A 157 5.19 -4.24 -5.36
CA LEU A 157 6.57 -4.39 -5.79
C LEU A 157 7.12 -5.79 -5.47
N LYS A 158 6.79 -6.34 -4.29
CA LYS A 158 7.12 -7.74 -3.94
C LYS A 158 6.47 -8.73 -4.90
N THR A 159 5.19 -8.53 -5.24
CA THR A 159 4.47 -9.38 -6.22
C THR A 159 5.17 -9.37 -7.57
N LEU A 160 5.65 -8.21 -8.02
CA LEU A 160 6.42 -8.11 -9.27
C LEU A 160 7.74 -8.87 -9.17
N SER A 161 8.51 -8.67 -8.11
CA SER A 161 9.78 -9.37 -7.88
C SER A 161 9.59 -10.90 -7.82
N ASP A 162 8.68 -11.37 -6.97
CA ASP A 162 8.39 -12.79 -6.80
C ASP A 162 7.82 -13.42 -8.07
N GLY A 163 7.00 -12.66 -8.82
CA GLY A 163 6.46 -13.08 -10.10
C GLY A 163 7.52 -13.29 -11.18
N ILE A 164 8.50 -12.40 -11.27
CA ILE A 164 9.63 -12.52 -12.19
C ILE A 164 10.46 -13.77 -11.83
N ILE A 165 10.77 -13.96 -10.54
CA ILE A 165 11.50 -15.14 -10.04
C ILE A 165 10.71 -16.42 -10.33
N ALA A 166 9.39 -16.44 -10.09
CA ALA A 166 8.53 -17.58 -10.37
C ALA A 166 8.57 -17.97 -11.85
N ILE A 167 8.40 -17.00 -12.75
CA ILE A 167 8.43 -17.21 -14.20
C ILE A 167 9.81 -17.78 -14.62
N ALA A 168 10.89 -17.22 -14.10
CA ALA A 168 12.24 -17.68 -14.39
C ALA A 168 12.46 -19.14 -13.95
N ILE A 169 12.07 -19.48 -12.72
CA ILE A 169 12.15 -20.85 -12.19
C ILE A 169 11.27 -21.80 -13.01
N PHE A 170 10.02 -21.44 -13.32
CA PHE A 170 9.14 -22.28 -14.14
C PHE A 170 9.69 -22.51 -15.54
N SER A 171 10.31 -21.49 -16.16
CA SER A 171 10.96 -21.63 -17.46
C SER A 171 12.12 -22.62 -17.42
N LEU A 172 12.99 -22.54 -16.40
CA LEU A 172 14.10 -23.48 -16.19
C LEU A 172 13.58 -24.92 -16.00
N LEU A 173 12.58 -25.07 -15.15
CA LEU A 173 12.02 -26.37 -14.82
C LEU A 173 11.29 -27.02 -16.01
N ALA A 174 10.64 -26.24 -16.86
CA ALA A 174 9.99 -26.73 -18.08
C ALA A 174 10.99 -27.36 -19.07
N LEU A 175 12.24 -26.87 -19.07
CA LEU A 175 13.32 -27.39 -19.92
C LEU A 175 13.90 -28.73 -19.44
N THR A 176 13.72 -29.08 -18.14
CA THR A 176 14.41 -30.24 -17.53
C THR A 176 13.51 -31.48 -17.41
N ASN A 177 12.26 -31.38 -17.01
CA ASN A 177 11.34 -32.52 -16.86
C ASN A 177 9.88 -32.09 -16.99
N GLY A 178 9.39 -31.98 -18.23
CA GLY A 178 8.13 -31.28 -18.55
C GLY A 178 6.86 -31.81 -17.91
N ILE A 179 6.71 -33.15 -17.73
CA ILE A 179 5.39 -33.74 -17.37
C ILE A 179 5.11 -33.64 -15.87
N ALA A 180 6.00 -34.13 -15.01
CA ALA A 180 5.78 -34.11 -13.56
C ALA A 180 5.73 -32.68 -13.03
N LEU A 181 6.50 -31.80 -13.63
CA LEU A 181 6.58 -30.40 -13.26
C LEU A 181 5.39 -29.58 -13.71
N SER A 182 4.91 -29.82 -14.94
CA SER A 182 3.67 -29.19 -15.43
C SER A 182 2.47 -29.55 -14.55
N LEU A 183 2.40 -30.80 -14.08
CA LEU A 183 1.36 -31.28 -13.16
C LEU A 183 1.44 -30.55 -11.82
N LEU A 184 2.62 -30.42 -11.22
CA LEU A 184 2.83 -29.69 -9.96
C LEU A 184 2.43 -28.20 -10.10
N VAL A 185 2.86 -27.54 -11.18
CA VAL A 185 2.53 -26.14 -11.47
C VAL A 185 1.02 -25.94 -11.62
N ILE A 186 0.35 -26.85 -12.34
CA ILE A 186 -1.11 -26.80 -12.52
C ILE A 186 -1.81 -26.96 -11.17
N ILE A 187 -1.41 -27.94 -10.36
CA ILE A 187 -2.00 -28.18 -9.04
C ILE A 187 -1.83 -26.95 -8.14
N LEU A 188 -0.61 -26.41 -8.04
CA LEU A 188 -0.34 -25.21 -7.23
C LEU A 188 -1.08 -23.98 -7.75
N GLY A 189 -1.13 -23.82 -9.07
CA GLY A 189 -1.87 -22.72 -9.72
C GLY A 189 -3.37 -22.80 -9.45
N VAL A 190 -3.98 -23.97 -9.59
CA VAL A 190 -5.39 -24.21 -9.28
C VAL A 190 -5.69 -23.95 -7.80
N LEU A 191 -4.80 -24.35 -6.89
CA LEU A 191 -4.96 -24.11 -5.48
C LEU A 191 -4.92 -22.60 -5.15
N VAL A 192 -3.91 -21.87 -5.64
CA VAL A 192 -3.78 -20.44 -5.41
C VAL A 192 -4.96 -19.67 -6.01
N PHE A 193 -5.34 -20.00 -7.26
CA PHE A 193 -6.47 -19.36 -7.92
C PHE A 193 -7.80 -19.69 -7.24
N GLY A 194 -8.02 -20.95 -6.85
CA GLY A 194 -9.20 -21.40 -6.13
C GLY A 194 -9.32 -20.72 -4.77
N TYR A 195 -8.23 -20.69 -4.02
CA TYR A 195 -8.16 -19.97 -2.73
C TYR A 195 -8.51 -18.50 -2.89
N ASP A 196 -7.89 -17.85 -3.85
CA ASP A 196 -8.16 -16.45 -4.17
C ASP A 196 -9.64 -16.21 -4.51
N ARG A 197 -10.23 -17.04 -5.36
CA ARG A 197 -11.63 -16.91 -5.76
C ARG A 197 -12.60 -17.02 -4.57
N VAL A 198 -12.31 -17.93 -3.62
CA VAL A 198 -13.15 -18.15 -2.43
C VAL A 198 -13.07 -16.97 -1.46
N PHE A 199 -11.87 -16.45 -1.20
CA PHE A 199 -11.67 -15.44 -0.16
C PHE A 199 -11.66 -13.99 -0.64
N ARG A 200 -11.55 -13.75 -1.93
CA ARG A 200 -11.45 -12.42 -2.54
C ARG A 200 -12.50 -11.42 -2.07
N SER A 201 -13.77 -11.82 -2.04
CA SER A 201 -14.87 -10.94 -1.64
C SER A 201 -14.80 -10.63 -0.15
N ARG A 202 -14.50 -11.64 0.68
CA ARG A 202 -14.39 -11.49 2.15
C ARG A 202 -13.23 -10.57 2.53
N ILE A 203 -12.06 -10.74 1.91
CA ILE A 203 -10.88 -9.89 2.18
C ILE A 203 -11.17 -8.43 1.84
N LYS A 204 -11.81 -8.18 0.70
CA LYS A 204 -12.20 -6.82 0.30
C LYS A 204 -13.17 -6.19 1.29
N GLU A 205 -14.15 -6.96 1.78
CA GLU A 205 -15.12 -6.48 2.77
C GLU A 205 -14.46 -6.24 4.13
N TYR A 206 -13.57 -7.12 4.59
CA TYR A 206 -12.82 -6.90 5.83
C TYR A 206 -11.94 -5.65 5.75
N GLY A 207 -11.31 -5.39 4.60
CA GLY A 207 -10.57 -4.16 4.36
C GLY A 207 -11.46 -2.93 4.49
N ARG A 208 -12.61 -2.91 3.82
CA ARG A 208 -13.58 -1.79 3.91
C ARG A 208 -14.06 -1.55 5.33
N GLN A 209 -14.43 -2.63 6.04
CA GLN A 209 -14.88 -2.54 7.44
C GLN A 209 -13.76 -2.07 8.37
N SER A 210 -12.53 -2.55 8.19
CA SER A 210 -11.38 -2.10 8.97
C SER A 210 -11.19 -0.59 8.87
N HIS A 211 -11.27 -0.04 7.67
CA HIS A 211 -11.15 1.43 7.48
C HIS A 211 -12.32 2.19 8.10
N HIS A 212 -13.54 1.67 8.00
CA HIS A 212 -14.70 2.27 8.63
C HIS A 212 -14.55 2.34 10.16
N TYR A 213 -14.20 1.22 10.81
CA TYR A 213 -14.02 1.19 12.25
C TYR A 213 -12.78 1.97 12.70
N ALA A 214 -11.71 2.03 11.91
CA ALA A 214 -10.56 2.89 12.20
C ALA A 214 -10.94 4.37 12.22
N THR A 215 -11.74 4.85 11.26
CA THR A 215 -12.25 6.23 11.26
C THR A 215 -13.11 6.52 12.49
N ARG A 216 -14.04 5.60 12.82
CA ARG A 216 -14.88 5.71 14.01
C ARG A 216 -14.06 5.70 15.32
N LEU A 217 -12.99 4.92 15.36
CA LEU A 217 -12.08 4.88 16.50
C LEU A 217 -11.37 6.22 16.68
N VAL A 218 -10.80 6.79 15.60
CA VAL A 218 -10.16 8.11 15.62
C VAL A 218 -11.15 9.20 16.05
N GLN A 219 -12.37 9.17 15.52
CA GLN A 219 -13.43 10.11 15.90
C GLN A 219 -13.73 10.02 17.38
N GLY A 220 -13.99 8.82 17.90
CA GLY A 220 -14.33 8.63 19.31
C GLY A 220 -13.17 9.00 20.27
N VAL A 221 -11.91 8.79 19.85
CA VAL A 221 -10.74 9.23 20.61
C VAL A 221 -10.66 10.75 20.65
N ASN A 222 -10.81 11.43 19.51
CA ASN A 222 -10.79 12.90 19.46
C ASN A 222 -11.90 13.49 20.33
N GLU A 223 -13.15 13.04 20.14
CA GLU A 223 -14.31 13.51 20.93
C GLU A 223 -14.12 13.22 22.43
N GLY A 224 -13.59 12.04 22.78
CA GLY A 224 -13.37 11.66 24.18
C GLY A 224 -12.25 12.45 24.88
N ILE A 225 -11.20 12.87 24.14
CA ILE A 225 -10.11 13.65 24.68
C ILE A 225 -10.46 15.15 24.70
N GLU A 226 -10.98 15.69 23.61
CA GLU A 226 -11.35 17.10 23.50
C GLU A 226 -12.51 17.45 24.44
N GLY A 227 -13.51 16.54 24.56
CA GLY A 227 -14.67 16.72 25.45
C GLY A 227 -14.42 16.27 26.91
N PHE A 228 -13.16 16.13 27.36
CA PHE A 228 -12.85 15.57 28.70
C PHE A 228 -13.61 16.23 29.83
N LYS A 229 -13.72 17.56 29.86
CA LYS A 229 -14.39 18.32 30.93
C LYS A 229 -15.89 18.01 30.96
N GLU A 230 -16.56 18.07 29.81
CA GLU A 230 -17.98 17.84 29.65
C GLU A 230 -18.32 16.38 29.98
N ILE A 231 -17.53 15.44 29.49
CA ILE A 231 -17.69 14.00 29.76
C ILE A 231 -17.60 13.73 31.27
N ARG A 232 -16.61 14.36 31.96
CA ARG A 232 -16.39 14.22 33.40
C ARG A 232 -17.54 14.79 34.22
N ILE A 233 -18.03 15.99 33.84
CA ILE A 233 -19.15 16.65 34.50
C ILE A 233 -20.45 15.87 34.33
N LEU A 234 -20.67 15.29 33.13
CA LEU A 234 -21.88 14.56 32.79
C LEU A 234 -21.83 13.06 33.22
N GLY A 235 -20.68 12.57 33.74
CA GLY A 235 -20.51 11.17 34.14
C GLY A 235 -20.65 10.20 32.95
N ARG A 236 -20.18 10.58 31.74
CA ARG A 236 -20.33 9.81 30.52
C ARG A 236 -19.09 9.04 30.08
N GLU A 237 -18.12 8.82 30.98
CA GLU A 237 -16.86 8.12 30.70
C GLU A 237 -17.10 6.70 30.17
N LYS A 238 -18.09 6.00 30.74
CA LYS A 238 -18.46 4.65 30.31
C LYS A 238 -18.89 4.59 28.84
N TYR A 239 -19.65 5.60 28.38
CA TYR A 239 -20.08 5.66 26.98
C TYR A 239 -18.89 5.69 26.03
N PHE A 240 -17.90 6.56 26.29
CA PHE A 240 -16.71 6.66 25.46
C PHE A 240 -15.84 5.41 25.56
N TYR A 241 -15.70 4.82 26.75
CA TYR A 241 -15.01 3.55 26.91
C TYR A 241 -15.64 2.45 26.04
N ASP A 242 -16.97 2.28 26.11
CA ASP A 242 -17.67 1.25 25.35
C ASP A 242 -17.62 1.53 23.83
N LEU A 243 -17.72 2.79 23.42
CA LEU A 243 -17.57 3.23 22.02
C LEU A 243 -16.18 2.85 21.45
N ILE A 244 -15.12 3.21 22.18
CA ILE A 244 -13.74 2.91 21.79
C ILE A 244 -13.52 1.40 21.76
N LYS A 245 -13.91 0.70 22.82
CA LYS A 245 -13.79 -0.76 22.93
C LYS A 245 -14.47 -1.46 21.76
N HIS A 246 -15.71 -1.13 21.47
CA HIS A 246 -16.46 -1.73 20.36
C HIS A 246 -15.78 -1.53 19.00
N ASN A 247 -15.38 -0.30 18.70
CA ASN A 247 -14.75 0.01 17.41
C ASN A 247 -13.35 -0.66 17.30
N ALA A 248 -12.57 -0.67 18.38
CA ALA A 248 -11.27 -1.35 18.43
C ALA A 248 -11.39 -2.87 18.25
N GLU A 249 -12.34 -3.51 18.93
CA GLU A 249 -12.61 -4.94 18.79
C GLU A 249 -12.99 -5.30 17.35
N ARG A 250 -13.90 -4.56 16.73
CA ARG A 250 -14.31 -4.77 15.34
C ARG A 250 -13.16 -4.58 14.34
N TRP A 251 -12.38 -3.52 14.54
CA TRP A 251 -11.19 -3.26 13.73
C TRP A 251 -10.19 -4.41 13.83
N THR A 252 -9.83 -4.81 15.06
CA THR A 252 -8.86 -5.88 15.34
C THR A 252 -9.35 -7.25 14.84
N GLN A 253 -10.64 -7.57 15.01
CA GLN A 253 -11.23 -8.80 14.48
C GLN A 253 -11.12 -8.89 12.95
N ASN A 254 -11.36 -7.79 12.22
CA ASN A 254 -11.22 -7.78 10.76
C ASN A 254 -9.76 -7.92 10.33
N GLN A 255 -8.82 -7.29 11.05
CA GLN A 255 -7.39 -7.47 10.84
C GLN A 255 -6.96 -8.92 11.09
N GLY A 256 -7.40 -9.51 12.22
CA GLY A 256 -7.12 -10.91 12.55
C GLY A 256 -7.64 -11.89 11.50
N LYS A 257 -8.88 -11.71 11.03
CA LYS A 257 -9.45 -12.53 9.94
C LYS A 257 -8.63 -12.42 8.65
N THR A 258 -8.19 -11.22 8.30
CA THR A 258 -7.33 -11.01 7.13
C THR A 258 -5.97 -11.70 7.31
N SER A 259 -5.36 -11.60 8.49
CA SER A 259 -4.07 -12.24 8.80
C SER A 259 -4.17 -13.77 8.73
N ILE A 260 -5.25 -14.36 9.27
CA ILE A 260 -5.49 -15.81 9.16
C ILE A 260 -5.61 -16.25 7.70
N ILE A 261 -6.40 -15.52 6.88
CA ILE A 261 -6.53 -15.82 5.45
C ILE A 261 -5.18 -15.62 4.72
N SER A 262 -4.36 -14.68 5.14
CA SER A 262 -3.04 -14.42 4.55
C SER A 262 -2.03 -15.52 4.83
N SER A 263 -2.04 -16.11 6.02
CA SER A 263 -1.10 -17.16 6.44
C SER A 263 -1.52 -18.58 6.05
N SER A 264 -2.83 -18.82 5.90
CA SER A 264 -3.39 -20.14 5.63
C SER A 264 -2.88 -20.83 4.34
N PRO A 265 -2.64 -20.14 3.21
CA PRO A 265 -2.18 -20.78 1.97
C PRO A 265 -0.89 -21.59 2.15
N ARG A 266 0.01 -21.17 3.02
CA ARG A 266 1.26 -21.88 3.29
C ARG A 266 1.01 -23.33 3.70
N TYR A 267 0.11 -23.55 4.68
CA TYR A 267 -0.18 -24.88 5.20
C TYR A 267 -0.83 -25.79 4.15
N PHE A 268 -1.73 -25.23 3.32
CA PHE A 268 -2.34 -25.98 2.22
C PHE A 268 -1.32 -26.34 1.13
N LEU A 269 -0.39 -25.42 0.82
CA LEU A 269 0.65 -25.66 -0.15
C LEU A 269 1.62 -26.77 0.32
N GLU A 270 2.03 -26.75 1.58
CA GLU A 270 2.89 -27.78 2.18
C GLU A 270 2.18 -29.14 2.14
N PHE A 271 0.91 -29.22 2.53
CA PHE A 271 0.13 -30.46 2.49
C PHE A 271 0.00 -31.02 1.07
N VAL A 272 -0.37 -30.17 0.11
CA VAL A 272 -0.54 -30.59 -1.30
C VAL A 272 0.78 -31.09 -1.88
N LEU A 273 1.88 -30.45 -1.56
CA LEU A 273 3.19 -30.84 -2.06
C LEU A 273 3.64 -32.19 -1.52
N ILE A 274 3.50 -32.42 -0.20
CA ILE A 274 3.81 -33.71 0.41
C ILE A 274 2.91 -34.82 -0.19
N THR A 275 1.62 -34.53 -0.31
CA THR A 275 0.67 -35.46 -0.93
C THR A 275 1.05 -35.81 -2.36
N PHE A 276 1.48 -34.82 -3.15
CA PHE A 276 1.93 -35.01 -4.52
C PHE A 276 3.17 -35.93 -4.59
N ILE A 277 4.17 -35.69 -3.74
CA ILE A 277 5.38 -36.51 -3.68
C ILE A 277 5.04 -37.97 -3.30
N VAL A 278 4.22 -38.16 -2.26
CA VAL A 278 3.79 -39.49 -1.82
C VAL A 278 3.01 -40.23 -2.92
N MET A 279 2.06 -39.55 -3.57
CA MET A 279 1.27 -40.13 -4.66
C MET A 279 2.17 -40.51 -5.86
N LEU A 280 3.17 -39.71 -6.17
CA LEU A 280 4.14 -40.01 -7.24
C LEU A 280 4.93 -41.28 -6.92
N VAL A 281 5.37 -41.46 -5.69
CA VAL A 281 6.08 -42.68 -5.25
C VAL A 281 5.16 -43.90 -5.30
N ILE A 282 3.93 -43.79 -4.79
CA ILE A 282 2.94 -44.89 -4.76
C ILE A 282 2.58 -45.32 -6.21
N THR A 283 2.28 -44.34 -7.08
CA THR A 283 1.93 -44.66 -8.48
C THR A 283 3.08 -45.36 -9.20
N ALA A 284 4.32 -44.90 -9.00
CA ALA A 284 5.48 -45.54 -9.60
C ALA A 284 5.71 -46.97 -9.08
N TYR A 285 5.49 -47.20 -7.80
CA TYR A 285 5.55 -48.54 -7.21
C TYR A 285 4.47 -49.48 -7.80
N LEU A 286 3.24 -49.02 -7.92
CA LEU A 286 2.12 -49.82 -8.47
C LEU A 286 2.28 -50.14 -9.93
N PHE A 287 2.89 -49.28 -10.75
CA PHE A 287 3.13 -49.51 -12.17
C PHE A 287 4.44 -50.27 -12.44
N GLY A 288 5.11 -50.81 -11.39
CA GLY A 288 6.32 -51.64 -11.53
C GLY A 288 7.58 -50.93 -12.03
N ASN A 289 7.59 -49.59 -11.91
CA ASN A 289 8.77 -48.80 -12.28
C ASN A 289 9.92 -49.00 -11.29
N ASN A 290 11.15 -48.96 -11.80
CA ASN A 290 12.31 -49.06 -10.95
C ASN A 290 12.44 -47.83 -10.02
N LEU A 291 12.21 -48.04 -8.72
CA LEU A 291 12.24 -46.94 -7.71
C LEU A 291 13.61 -46.22 -7.70
N LYS A 292 14.72 -46.92 -8.01
CA LYS A 292 16.03 -46.27 -8.07
C LYS A 292 16.13 -45.22 -9.18
N ALA A 293 15.39 -45.39 -10.28
CA ALA A 293 15.32 -44.42 -11.37
C ALA A 293 14.51 -43.16 -11.01
N LEU A 294 13.70 -43.22 -9.96
CA LEU A 294 12.87 -42.08 -9.51
C LEU A 294 13.58 -41.19 -8.48
N VAL A 295 14.63 -41.66 -7.83
CA VAL A 295 15.35 -40.91 -6.79
C VAL A 295 15.83 -39.55 -7.31
N PRO A 296 16.42 -39.39 -8.51
CA PRO A 296 16.79 -38.09 -9.05
C PRO A 296 15.58 -37.19 -9.28
N THR A 297 14.45 -37.73 -9.75
CA THR A 297 13.23 -36.99 -10.00
C THR A 297 12.60 -36.47 -8.69
N ILE A 298 12.56 -37.30 -7.64
CA ILE A 298 12.05 -36.90 -6.32
C ILE A 298 12.97 -35.83 -5.72
N GLY A 299 14.29 -36.01 -5.80
CA GLY A 299 15.26 -35.00 -5.34
C GLY A 299 15.10 -33.67 -6.05
N PHE A 300 14.89 -33.69 -7.36
CA PHE A 300 14.66 -32.49 -8.16
C PHE A 300 13.32 -31.80 -7.80
N ILE A 301 12.23 -32.56 -7.66
CA ILE A 301 10.93 -32.03 -7.23
C ILE A 301 11.04 -31.45 -5.81
N GLY A 302 11.75 -32.12 -4.91
CA GLY A 302 12.00 -31.62 -3.56
C GLY A 302 12.71 -30.28 -3.53
N MET A 303 13.79 -30.15 -4.33
CA MET A 303 14.52 -28.88 -4.46
C MET A 303 13.66 -27.78 -5.12
N ALA A 304 12.91 -28.11 -6.17
CA ALA A 304 11.99 -27.20 -6.80
C ALA A 304 10.91 -26.71 -5.82
N ALA A 305 10.42 -27.61 -5.00
CA ALA A 305 9.45 -27.30 -3.96
C ALA A 305 9.98 -26.36 -2.90
N LEU A 306 11.16 -26.62 -2.37
CA LEU A 306 11.83 -25.75 -1.39
C LEU A 306 12.01 -24.32 -1.93
N ARG A 307 12.09 -24.18 -3.25
CA ARG A 307 12.25 -22.90 -3.92
C ARG A 307 10.94 -22.21 -4.26
N LEU A 308 9.96 -22.96 -4.74
CA LEU A 308 8.68 -22.44 -5.18
C LEU A 308 7.72 -22.10 -4.03
N LEU A 309 7.76 -22.87 -2.93
CA LEU A 309 6.87 -22.66 -1.80
C LEU A 309 6.96 -21.24 -1.22
N PRO A 310 8.16 -20.68 -0.90
CA PRO A 310 8.26 -19.31 -0.41
C PRO A 310 7.73 -18.26 -1.40
N VAL A 311 8.04 -18.45 -2.69
CA VAL A 311 7.61 -17.52 -3.76
C VAL A 311 6.09 -17.54 -3.92
N ILE A 312 5.48 -18.73 -3.99
CA ILE A 312 4.02 -18.87 -4.13
C ILE A 312 3.30 -18.35 -2.88
N HIS A 313 3.86 -18.63 -1.69
CA HIS A 313 3.33 -18.07 -0.44
C HIS A 313 3.44 -16.54 -0.44
N GLY A 314 4.57 -15.98 -0.84
CA GLY A 314 4.78 -14.53 -0.99
C GLY A 314 3.76 -13.90 -1.92
N LEU A 315 3.56 -14.48 -3.11
CA LEU A 315 2.54 -14.03 -4.07
C LEU A 315 1.13 -14.07 -3.48
N SER A 316 0.76 -15.17 -2.83
CA SER A 316 -0.56 -15.33 -2.21
C SER A 316 -0.80 -14.29 -1.09
N ASN A 317 0.18 -14.11 -0.21
CA ASN A 317 0.17 -13.12 0.86
C ASN A 317 0.02 -11.69 0.31
N SER A 318 0.82 -11.36 -0.69
CA SER A 318 0.79 -10.05 -1.34
C SER A 318 -0.59 -9.76 -1.97
N LEU A 319 -1.21 -10.75 -2.63
CA LEU A 319 -2.56 -10.61 -3.19
C LEU A 319 -3.61 -10.32 -2.11
N VAL A 320 -3.52 -10.98 -0.95
CA VAL A 320 -4.42 -10.74 0.20
C VAL A 320 -4.28 -9.29 0.68
N HIS A 321 -3.05 -8.83 0.90
CA HIS A 321 -2.77 -7.46 1.36
C HIS A 321 -3.16 -6.39 0.34
N LEU A 322 -2.90 -6.62 -0.95
CA LEU A 322 -3.34 -5.72 -2.02
C LEU A 322 -4.87 -5.55 -2.04
N ARG A 323 -5.61 -6.64 -1.79
CA ARG A 323 -7.08 -6.58 -1.72
C ARG A 323 -7.60 -5.93 -0.46
N HIS A 324 -6.98 -6.21 0.68
CA HIS A 324 -7.33 -5.57 1.94
C HIS A 324 -7.18 -4.05 1.84
N ASN A 325 -6.07 -3.58 1.27
CA ASN A 325 -5.77 -2.16 1.13
C ASN A 325 -6.50 -1.48 -0.07
N ARG A 326 -7.24 -2.24 -0.88
CA ARG A 326 -7.93 -1.72 -2.07
C ARG A 326 -8.84 -0.54 -1.79
N PHE A 327 -9.57 -0.58 -0.67
CA PHE A 327 -10.47 0.49 -0.27
C PHE A 327 -9.71 1.80 -0.03
N ALA A 328 -8.65 1.76 0.77
CA ALA A 328 -7.87 2.95 1.13
C ALA A 328 -7.20 3.61 -0.09
N VAL A 329 -6.62 2.80 -0.99
CA VAL A 329 -6.01 3.28 -2.23
C VAL A 329 -7.05 3.94 -3.13
N GLY A 330 -8.20 3.31 -3.34
CA GLY A 330 -9.28 3.86 -4.15
C GLY A 330 -9.87 5.14 -3.54
N TRP A 331 -9.99 5.20 -2.21
CA TRP A 331 -10.44 6.37 -1.49
C TRP A 331 -9.48 7.56 -1.68
N LEU A 332 -8.17 7.35 -1.46
CA LEU A 332 -7.12 8.36 -1.68
C LEU A 332 -7.10 8.87 -3.13
N TYR A 333 -7.19 7.96 -4.08
CA TYR A 333 -7.24 8.31 -5.50
C TYR A 333 -8.43 9.21 -5.82
N THR A 334 -9.64 8.81 -5.38
CA THR A 334 -10.87 9.57 -5.62
C THR A 334 -10.85 10.92 -4.93
N ASP A 335 -10.33 10.96 -3.69
CA ASP A 335 -10.22 12.20 -2.92
C ASP A 335 -9.27 13.19 -3.58
N LEU A 336 -8.08 12.74 -4.00
CA LEU A 336 -7.11 13.60 -4.69
C LEU A 336 -7.61 14.12 -6.05
N ILE A 337 -8.42 13.35 -6.77
CA ILE A 337 -9.04 13.83 -8.02
C ILE A 337 -10.06 14.93 -7.69
N LYS A 338 -10.96 14.70 -6.74
CA LYS A 338 -11.93 15.71 -6.31
C LYS A 338 -11.26 16.99 -5.84
N LEU A 339 -10.17 16.87 -5.08
CA LEU A 339 -9.40 18.01 -4.59
C LEU A 339 -8.72 18.80 -5.72
N LYS A 340 -8.32 18.15 -6.81
CA LYS A 340 -7.77 18.83 -7.99
C LYS A 340 -8.82 19.58 -8.80
N GLU A 341 -10.04 19.06 -8.82
CA GLU A 341 -11.20 19.65 -9.50
C GLU A 341 -11.86 20.76 -8.68
N SER A 342 -11.69 20.74 -7.36
CA SER A 342 -12.19 21.79 -6.47
C SER A 342 -11.49 23.11 -6.79
N PRO A 343 -12.24 24.24 -6.79
CA PRO A 343 -11.65 25.56 -6.94
C PRO A 343 -10.56 25.71 -5.88
N LYS A 344 -9.32 25.86 -6.32
CA LYS A 344 -8.26 26.19 -5.38
C LYS A 344 -8.66 27.46 -4.68
N SER A 345 -8.69 27.46 -3.35
CA SER A 345 -8.75 28.69 -2.60
C SER A 345 -7.69 29.60 -3.18
N VAL A 346 -8.07 30.79 -3.60
CA VAL A 346 -7.17 31.77 -4.22
C VAL A 346 -6.32 32.41 -3.10
N TRP A 347 -5.70 31.57 -2.28
CA TRP A 347 -4.64 31.98 -1.38
C TRP A 347 -3.34 32.09 -2.17
N LYS A 348 -3.31 32.99 -3.14
CA LYS A 348 -2.04 33.51 -3.60
C LYS A 348 -1.56 34.38 -2.42
N SER A 349 -0.49 33.94 -1.78
CA SER A 349 0.40 34.85 -1.09
C SER A 349 0.77 35.93 -2.11
N SER A 350 -0.02 36.99 -2.18
CA SER A 350 0.42 38.19 -2.87
C SER A 350 1.45 38.80 -1.93
N ASN A 351 2.68 38.87 -2.37
CA ASN A 351 3.74 39.65 -1.71
C ASN A 351 3.42 41.18 -1.67
N ASN A 352 2.24 41.57 -2.05
CA ASN A 352 1.72 42.88 -1.79
C ASN A 352 1.10 42.90 -0.39
N SER A 353 1.95 42.92 0.64
CA SER A 353 1.57 43.48 1.91
C SER A 353 1.06 44.89 1.62
N THR A 354 -0.24 45.10 1.75
CA THR A 354 -0.77 46.45 1.98
C THR A 354 -0.22 46.85 3.35
N ASN A 355 0.95 47.48 3.37
CA ASN A 355 1.56 48.07 4.57
C ASN A 355 0.75 49.31 5.02
N GLY A 356 -0.55 49.21 5.06
CA GLY A 356 -1.42 50.27 5.58
C GLY A 356 -1.88 49.90 6.99
N GLU A 357 -1.77 50.84 7.91
CA GLU A 357 -2.42 50.75 9.21
C GLU A 357 -3.91 50.46 9.02
N PHE A 358 -4.49 49.61 9.87
CA PHE A 358 -5.94 49.35 9.87
C PHE A 358 -6.67 50.61 10.33
N HIS A 359 -7.60 51.12 9.53
CA HIS A 359 -8.46 52.26 9.90
C HIS A 359 -9.91 51.83 10.10
N GLU A 360 -10.45 51.06 9.13
CA GLU A 360 -11.84 50.62 9.25
C GLU A 360 -12.13 49.35 8.46
N LEU A 361 -13.09 48.58 8.93
CA LEU A 361 -13.71 47.45 8.23
C LEU A 361 -15.22 47.75 8.07
N VAL A 362 -15.70 47.71 6.84
CA VAL A 362 -17.14 47.97 6.57
C VAL A 362 -17.75 46.74 5.89
N LEU A 363 -18.79 46.22 6.49
CA LEU A 363 -19.71 45.25 5.90
C LEU A 363 -20.92 46.03 5.38
N ASP A 364 -21.24 45.89 4.11
CA ASP A 364 -22.39 46.60 3.51
C ASP A 364 -23.37 45.62 2.86
N GLY A 365 -24.54 45.48 3.46
CA GLY A 365 -25.65 44.66 2.98
C GLY A 365 -25.29 43.17 2.81
N ILE A 366 -24.45 42.62 3.68
CA ILE A 366 -23.99 41.26 3.62
C ILE A 366 -25.12 40.25 3.71
N GLN A 367 -25.23 39.39 2.71
CA GLN A 367 -26.09 38.23 2.71
C GLN A 367 -25.25 36.96 2.46
N TYR A 368 -25.48 35.88 3.24
CA TYR A 368 -24.77 34.64 3.09
C TYR A 368 -25.68 33.44 3.23
N PHE A 369 -25.52 32.48 2.27
CA PHE A 369 -26.18 31.16 2.28
C PHE A 369 -25.12 30.06 2.39
N TYR A 370 -25.34 29.13 3.31
CA TYR A 370 -24.55 27.89 3.26
C TYR A 370 -24.92 27.08 2.02
N PRO A 371 -23.99 26.32 1.43
CA PRO A 371 -24.31 25.41 0.34
C PRO A 371 -25.52 24.54 0.70
N GLU A 372 -26.48 24.39 -0.21
CA GLU A 372 -27.74 23.62 -0.04
C GLU A 372 -28.76 24.23 0.93
N SER A 373 -28.49 25.34 1.59
CA SER A 373 -29.50 26.04 2.43
C SER A 373 -30.34 26.99 1.60
N LYS A 374 -31.67 26.92 1.79
CA LYS A 374 -32.63 27.86 1.20
C LYS A 374 -32.83 29.14 2.05
N MET A 375 -32.42 29.07 3.32
CA MET A 375 -32.53 30.22 4.23
C MET A 375 -31.16 30.87 4.37
N PRO A 376 -31.07 32.21 4.35
CA PRO A 376 -29.84 32.93 4.60
C PRO A 376 -29.39 32.72 6.05
N ALA A 377 -28.10 32.47 6.25
CA ALA A 377 -27.49 32.46 7.57
C ALA A 377 -27.20 33.88 8.05
N LEU A 378 -27.02 34.81 7.12
CA LEU A 378 -26.92 36.23 7.34
C LEU A 378 -27.79 36.93 6.30
N ASP A 379 -28.62 37.91 6.72
CA ASP A 379 -29.51 38.65 5.84
C ASP A 379 -29.32 40.12 6.03
N GLN A 380 -28.85 40.83 5.00
CA GLN A 380 -28.66 42.29 4.91
C GLN A 380 -27.90 42.90 6.12
N ILE A 381 -26.85 42.24 6.58
CA ILE A 381 -26.03 42.71 7.71
C ILE A 381 -25.12 43.86 7.25
N SER A 382 -25.23 45.01 7.91
CA SER A 382 -24.30 46.13 7.74
C SER A 382 -23.66 46.46 9.07
N LEU A 383 -22.33 46.61 9.08
CA LEU A 383 -21.52 46.84 10.27
C LEU A 383 -20.27 47.63 9.88
N ARG A 384 -19.87 48.57 10.71
CA ARG A 384 -18.59 49.29 10.60
C ARG A 384 -17.79 49.08 11.89
N ILE A 385 -16.53 48.72 11.76
CA ILE A 385 -15.58 48.54 12.86
C ILE A 385 -14.38 49.46 12.59
N GLN A 386 -14.06 50.35 13.55
CA GLN A 386 -12.96 51.29 13.45
C GLN A 386 -11.71 50.81 14.21
N GLU A 387 -10.57 51.41 13.93
CA GLU A 387 -9.33 51.17 14.66
C GLU A 387 -9.53 51.40 16.18
N GLY A 388 -9.01 50.42 16.96
CA GLY A 388 -9.10 50.46 18.43
C GLY A 388 -10.46 50.09 19.01
N GLU A 389 -11.48 49.84 18.17
CA GLU A 389 -12.82 49.46 18.63
C GLU A 389 -12.93 47.95 18.96
N THR A 390 -13.63 47.66 20.06
CA THR A 390 -13.94 46.28 20.47
C THR A 390 -15.43 46.02 20.26
N VAL A 391 -15.76 45.05 19.40
CA VAL A 391 -17.17 44.74 19.03
C VAL A 391 -17.54 43.37 19.59
N GLY A 392 -18.69 43.30 20.30
CA GLY A 392 -19.26 42.07 20.83
C GLY A 392 -20.54 41.67 20.10
N PHE A 393 -20.63 40.42 19.60
CA PHE A 393 -21.83 39.88 18.98
C PHE A 393 -22.70 39.11 19.99
N ILE A 394 -23.90 39.58 20.26
CA ILE A 394 -24.86 39.00 21.22
C ILE A 394 -26.09 38.51 20.45
N GLY A 395 -26.65 37.39 20.86
CA GLY A 395 -27.87 36.83 20.27
C GLY A 395 -28.05 35.34 20.56
N PRO A 396 -29.23 34.77 20.27
CA PRO A 396 -29.52 33.35 20.50
C PRO A 396 -28.65 32.42 19.66
N SER A 397 -28.63 31.12 20.01
CA SER A 397 -27.96 30.11 19.19
C SER A 397 -28.61 30.07 17.79
N GLY A 398 -27.79 29.97 16.74
CA GLY A 398 -28.28 29.99 15.35
C GLY A 398 -28.49 31.39 14.75
N ALA A 399 -28.26 32.49 15.48
CA ALA A 399 -28.45 33.87 14.96
C ALA A 399 -27.35 34.31 13.95
N GLY A 400 -26.50 33.41 13.48
CA GLY A 400 -25.44 33.72 12.48
C GLY A 400 -24.16 34.35 13.01
N LYS A 401 -23.98 34.49 14.34
CA LYS A 401 -22.78 35.12 14.95
C LYS A 401 -21.47 34.53 14.46
N THR A 402 -21.34 33.21 14.51
CA THR A 402 -20.13 32.50 14.05
C THR A 402 -19.93 32.65 12.53
N THR A 403 -21.03 32.65 11.75
CA THR A 403 -20.99 32.88 10.31
C THR A 403 -20.47 34.27 9.98
N LEU A 404 -20.91 35.30 10.76
CA LEU A 404 -20.45 36.66 10.59
C LEU A 404 -18.95 36.79 10.91
N VAL A 405 -18.48 36.16 11.99
CA VAL A 405 -17.05 36.10 12.32
C VAL A 405 -16.25 35.42 11.21
N TYR A 406 -16.73 34.32 10.65
CA TYR A 406 -16.05 33.63 9.54
C TYR A 406 -16.00 34.45 8.25
N LEU A 407 -16.99 35.30 8.01
CA LEU A 407 -16.97 36.26 6.92
C LEU A 407 -15.93 37.37 7.17
N ILE A 408 -15.91 37.93 8.37
CA ILE A 408 -14.94 38.95 8.79
C ILE A 408 -13.50 38.38 8.67
N LEU A 409 -13.30 37.15 9.11
CA LEU A 409 -12.01 36.44 8.97
C LEU A 409 -11.72 35.98 7.52
N GLY A 410 -12.66 36.21 6.59
CA GLY A 410 -12.51 35.83 5.19
C GLY A 410 -12.51 34.36 4.88
N LEU A 411 -12.88 33.53 5.83
CA LEU A 411 -13.06 32.08 5.62
C LEU A 411 -14.29 31.81 4.72
N LEU A 412 -15.27 32.71 4.73
CA LEU A 412 -16.47 32.67 3.91
C LEU A 412 -16.50 33.89 2.98
N LYS A 413 -17.10 33.73 1.79
CA LYS A 413 -17.35 34.83 0.86
C LYS A 413 -18.84 35.21 0.92
N PRO A 414 -19.21 36.49 0.99
CA PRO A 414 -20.59 36.89 0.97
C PRO A 414 -21.26 36.45 -0.35
N SER A 415 -22.52 36.05 -0.26
CA SER A 415 -23.34 35.75 -1.44
C SER A 415 -23.83 37.03 -2.13
N LYS A 416 -24.11 38.08 -1.33
CA LYS A 416 -24.41 39.43 -1.77
C LYS A 416 -23.83 40.42 -0.75
N GLY A 417 -23.70 41.69 -1.16
CA GLY A 417 -23.07 42.75 -0.38
C GLY A 417 -21.55 42.77 -0.58
N SER A 418 -20.90 43.71 0.09
CA SER A 418 -19.45 43.89 -0.02
C SER A 418 -18.77 44.01 1.33
N LEU A 419 -17.51 43.55 1.40
CA LEU A 419 -16.64 43.70 2.55
C LEU A 419 -15.49 44.63 2.13
N LEU A 420 -15.42 45.79 2.82
CA LEU A 420 -14.44 46.83 2.50
C LEU A 420 -13.40 46.95 3.65
N TYR A 421 -12.15 46.98 3.32
CA TYR A 421 -11.02 47.24 4.22
C TYR A 421 -10.38 48.58 3.83
N ASN A 422 -10.39 49.55 4.74
CA ASN A 422 -9.92 50.92 4.48
C ASN A 422 -10.51 51.52 3.21
N GLY A 423 -11.80 51.24 2.92
CA GLY A 423 -12.50 51.72 1.74
C GLY A 423 -12.28 50.91 0.44
N GLU A 424 -11.38 49.94 0.44
CA GLU A 424 -11.17 49.04 -0.72
C GLU A 424 -11.92 47.73 -0.57
N GLU A 425 -12.65 47.32 -1.61
CA GLU A 425 -13.39 46.05 -1.59
C GLU A 425 -12.43 44.87 -1.58
N LEU A 426 -12.54 44.01 -0.56
CA LEU A 426 -11.75 42.80 -0.38
C LEU A 426 -12.14 41.74 -1.46
N LYS A 427 -11.65 41.92 -2.71
CA LYS A 427 -11.83 41.01 -3.83
C LYS A 427 -10.76 39.91 -3.83
N GLY A 428 -10.94 38.87 -3.03
CA GLY A 428 -10.28 37.59 -3.26
C GLY A 428 -8.87 37.38 -2.70
N SER A 429 -8.26 38.31 -1.99
CA SER A 429 -6.98 38.12 -1.31
C SER A 429 -7.03 38.69 0.12
N LEU A 430 -7.13 37.79 1.10
CA LEU A 430 -7.16 38.16 2.51
C LEU A 430 -5.76 38.18 3.14
N SER A 431 -4.72 37.90 2.37
CA SER A 431 -3.33 37.83 2.85
C SER A 431 -2.77 39.17 3.39
N GLY A 432 -3.47 40.28 3.21
CA GLY A 432 -3.16 41.58 3.82
C GLY A 432 -4.02 41.91 5.06
N TRP A 433 -5.12 41.16 5.29
CA TRP A 433 -6.03 41.32 6.43
C TRP A 433 -5.67 40.39 7.59
N GLN A 434 -5.14 39.18 7.33
CA GLN A 434 -4.68 38.21 8.34
C GLN A 434 -3.27 38.50 8.80
#